data_cca089bdaa7c5afce59e56b6e039ceb0
#
_entry.id   cca089bdaa7c5afce59e56b6e039ceb0
#
_cell.length_a   1.000
_cell.length_b   1.000
_cell.length_c   1.000
_cell.angle_alpha   90.00
_cell.angle_beta   90.00
_cell.angle_gamma   90.00
#
_symmetry.space_group_name_H-M   'P 1'
#
loop_
_entity.id
_entity.type
_entity.pdbx_description
1 polymer ?
#
loop_
_entity_poly.entity_id
_entity_poly.type
_entity_poly.pdbx_seq_one_letter_code
_entity_poly.pdbx_strand_id
1 'polypeptide(L)'
;MKPFKALVAALLLGGSAAASAADTDAEFRLNELLASDPQFQEAWRDLVEDESRLPEWVMNLSGVAPPMQALDDDGDKYLVGHLCETQDCYNQRLYVAFTWDKDDAYALYVQLPAGLPADKSPSNHATLRWLGDPDDGVKTLLEEQLKSDPNWY
;
A
#
# COMPACT_ATOMS: atom_id res chain seq x y z
N MET A 1 -26.84 47.47 53.14
CA MET A 1 -25.49 47.01 52.82
C MET A 1 -25.61 45.82 51.89
N LYS A 2 -25.18 45.98 50.70
CA LYS A 2 -25.36 44.97 49.69
C LYS A 2 -24.07 44.25 49.47
N PRO A 3 -24.05 42.95 49.57
CA PRO A 3 -22.89 42.20 49.14
C PRO A 3 -22.81 42.24 47.62
N PHE A 4 -21.69 42.65 47.14
CA PHE A 4 -21.38 42.55 45.75
C PHE A 4 -21.15 41.09 45.42
N LYS A 5 -22.02 40.57 44.63
CA LYS A 5 -21.77 39.25 44.01
C LYS A 5 -20.81 39.44 42.88
N ALA A 6 -19.60 39.06 43.10
CA ALA A 6 -18.66 38.92 42.02
C ALA A 6 -19.13 37.77 41.13
N LEU A 7 -19.56 38.12 39.97
CA LEU A 7 -19.79 37.17 38.92
C LEU A 7 -18.42 36.71 38.40
N VAL A 8 -18.01 35.59 38.85
CA VAL A 8 -16.92 34.88 38.21
C VAL A 8 -17.49 34.26 36.96
N ALA A 9 -17.32 34.92 35.86
CA ALA A 9 -17.50 34.31 34.58
C ALA A 9 -16.39 33.29 34.38
N ALA A 10 -16.67 32.06 34.63
CA ALA A 10 -15.80 30.98 34.20
C ALA A 10 -15.87 30.90 32.71
N LEU A 11 -14.91 31.47 32.07
CA LEU A 11 -14.61 31.20 30.67
C LEU A 11 -14.14 29.75 30.59
N LEU A 12 -15.05 28.89 30.33
CA LEU A 12 -14.73 27.59 29.81
C LEU A 12 -14.22 27.79 28.38
N LEU A 13 -12.95 28.00 28.30
CA LEU A 13 -12.23 27.74 27.08
C LEU A 13 -12.32 26.25 26.85
N GLY A 14 -13.37 25.85 26.16
CA GLY A 14 -13.41 24.57 25.53
C GLY A 14 -12.28 24.55 24.53
N GLY A 15 -11.13 24.05 24.98
CA GLY A 15 -10.08 23.71 24.07
C GLY A 15 -10.66 22.68 23.13
N SER A 16 -11.02 23.09 21.93
CA SER A 16 -11.17 22.20 20.84
C SER A 16 -9.81 21.61 20.63
N ALA A 17 -9.56 20.50 21.27
CA ALA A 17 -8.57 19.61 20.76
C ALA A 17 -9.09 19.23 19.38
N ALA A 18 -8.71 19.95 18.41
CA ALA A 18 -8.76 19.47 17.07
C ALA A 18 -7.89 18.22 17.09
N ALA A 19 -8.52 17.11 17.32
CA ALA A 19 -7.88 15.86 17.07
C ALA A 19 -7.60 15.85 15.59
N SER A 20 -6.43 16.23 15.28
CA SER A 20 -5.93 16.08 13.96
C SER A 20 -5.68 14.60 13.76
N ALA A 21 -6.76 13.89 13.54
CA ALA A 21 -6.72 12.50 13.13
C ALA A 21 -5.93 12.32 11.83
N ALA A 22 -5.73 13.39 11.14
CA ALA A 22 -4.94 13.46 9.94
C ALA A 22 -3.47 13.14 10.18
N ASP A 23 -3.03 13.27 11.37
CA ASP A 23 -1.64 13.14 11.68
C ASP A 23 -1.16 11.80 11.87
N THR A 24 -2.06 10.93 12.03
CA THR A 24 -1.85 9.52 11.94
C THR A 24 -1.71 9.08 10.50
N ASP A 25 -1.67 10.01 9.61
CA ASP A 25 -1.19 9.81 8.27
C ASP A 25 0.29 9.50 8.26
N ALA A 26 0.65 8.60 9.12
CA ALA A 26 1.79 7.79 8.86
C ALA A 26 1.54 7.20 7.48
N GLU A 27 2.01 7.91 6.48
CA GLU A 27 2.02 7.43 5.13
C GLU A 27 2.81 6.14 5.11
N PHE A 28 2.09 5.03 5.15
CA PHE A 28 2.73 3.75 4.95
C PHE A 28 3.15 3.63 3.50
N ARG A 29 4.42 3.33 3.30
CA ARG A 29 4.98 3.04 1.99
C ARG A 29 5.57 1.65 2.01
N LEU A 30 5.40 0.88 0.93
CA LEU A 30 5.90 -0.48 0.88
C LEU A 30 7.40 -0.59 1.15
N ASN A 31 8.18 0.36 0.63
CA ASN A 31 9.62 0.36 0.82
C ASN A 31 10.08 0.63 2.27
N GLU A 32 9.18 1.07 3.12
CA GLU A 32 9.45 1.34 4.53
C GLU A 32 8.70 0.40 5.48
N LEU A 33 7.74 -0.33 4.93
CA LEU A 33 6.78 -1.11 5.73
C LEU A 33 7.44 -2.22 6.53
N LEU A 34 8.33 -2.98 5.92
CA LEU A 34 8.98 -4.13 6.55
C LEU A 34 9.86 -3.72 7.72
N ALA A 35 10.46 -2.54 7.66
CA ALA A 35 11.28 -2.01 8.75
C ALA A 35 10.43 -1.42 9.88
N SER A 36 9.19 -1.02 9.58
CA SER A 36 8.32 -0.35 10.54
C SER A 36 7.53 -1.30 11.43
N ASP A 37 7.22 -2.51 10.94
CA ASP A 37 6.36 -3.45 11.64
C ASP A 37 6.78 -4.90 11.41
N PRO A 38 7.15 -5.63 12.48
CA PRO A 38 7.57 -7.03 12.38
C PRO A 38 6.49 -7.97 11.84
N GLN A 39 5.21 -7.66 12.02
CA GLN A 39 4.12 -8.50 11.50
C GLN A 39 4.05 -8.44 9.97
N PHE A 40 4.19 -7.26 9.39
CA PHE A 40 4.28 -7.12 7.94
C PHE A 40 5.53 -7.81 7.39
N GLN A 41 6.65 -7.68 8.08
CA GLN A 41 7.88 -8.36 7.69
C GLN A 41 7.72 -9.87 7.67
N GLU A 42 7.08 -10.44 8.69
CA GLU A 42 6.83 -11.88 8.76
C GLU A 42 5.91 -12.36 7.65
N ALA A 43 4.78 -11.67 7.42
CA ALA A 43 3.84 -12.01 6.37
C ALA A 43 4.50 -11.97 4.99
N TRP A 44 5.31 -10.96 4.72
CA TRP A 44 6.02 -10.85 3.46
C TRP A 44 7.10 -11.92 3.31
N ARG A 45 7.86 -12.18 4.36
CA ARG A 45 8.88 -13.24 4.35
C ARG A 45 8.26 -14.60 4.06
N ASP A 46 7.15 -14.92 4.71
CA ASP A 46 6.45 -16.19 4.49
C ASP A 46 5.99 -16.32 3.04
N LEU A 47 5.50 -15.24 2.43
CA LEU A 47 5.13 -15.24 1.03
C LEU A 47 6.33 -15.50 0.12
N VAL A 48 7.44 -14.79 0.32
CA VAL A 48 8.58 -14.91 -0.59
C VAL A 48 9.35 -16.22 -0.42
N GLU A 49 9.30 -16.83 0.76
CA GLU A 49 9.90 -18.15 1.01
C GLU A 49 9.25 -19.25 0.17
N ASP A 50 7.98 -19.15 -0.11
CA ASP A 50 7.23 -20.11 -0.92
C ASP A 50 7.40 -19.87 -2.42
N GLU A 51 8.02 -18.77 -2.80
CA GLU A 51 8.20 -18.38 -4.19
C GLU A 51 9.64 -18.56 -4.64
N SER A 52 9.81 -18.94 -5.89
CA SER A 52 11.13 -19.12 -6.47
C SER A 52 11.43 -18.02 -7.50
N ARG A 53 12.72 -17.71 -7.67
CA ARG A 53 13.21 -16.81 -8.71
C ARG A 53 12.65 -15.39 -8.65
N LEU A 54 12.48 -14.86 -7.43
CA LEU A 54 12.15 -13.47 -7.25
C LEU A 54 13.43 -12.62 -7.21
N PRO A 55 13.41 -11.44 -7.85
CA PRO A 55 14.53 -10.52 -7.72
C PRO A 55 14.62 -9.96 -6.30
N GLU A 56 15.82 -9.54 -5.92
CA GLU A 56 16.09 -9.04 -4.57
C GLU A 56 15.20 -7.86 -4.19
N TRP A 57 14.93 -6.95 -5.11
CA TRP A 57 14.09 -5.79 -4.82
C TRP A 57 12.64 -6.16 -4.47
N VAL A 58 12.12 -7.26 -5.03
CA VAL A 58 10.81 -7.81 -4.67
C VAL A 58 10.87 -8.45 -3.29
N MET A 59 11.89 -9.28 -3.03
CA MET A 59 12.04 -9.95 -1.73
C MET A 59 12.16 -8.95 -0.58
N ASN A 60 12.86 -7.85 -0.80
CA ASN A 60 13.11 -6.83 0.21
C ASN A 60 12.15 -5.64 0.16
N LEU A 61 11.26 -5.58 -0.83
CA LEU A 61 10.41 -4.42 -1.12
C LEU A 61 11.23 -3.12 -1.20
N SER A 62 12.37 -3.17 -1.88
CA SER A 62 13.32 -2.07 -1.96
C SER A 62 13.19 -1.29 -3.27
N GLY A 63 12.02 -0.74 -3.52
CA GLY A 63 11.77 0.07 -4.71
C GLY A 63 11.30 1.47 -4.35
N VAL A 64 10.78 2.17 -5.34
CA VAL A 64 10.12 3.46 -5.16
C VAL A 64 8.62 3.23 -4.98
N ALA A 65 8.07 3.70 -3.88
CA ALA A 65 6.67 3.47 -3.53
C ALA A 65 5.94 4.76 -3.15
N PRO A 66 4.73 4.98 -3.68
CA PRO A 66 3.83 6.01 -3.16
C PRO A 66 3.17 5.54 -1.86
N PRO A 67 2.43 6.41 -1.17
CA PRO A 67 1.67 6.02 0.01
C PRO A 67 0.69 4.88 -0.27
N MET A 68 0.57 3.96 0.67
CA MET A 68 -0.39 2.87 0.62
C MET A 68 -1.81 3.35 0.94
N GLN A 69 -2.80 2.56 0.54
CA GLN A 69 -4.22 2.85 0.76
C GLN A 69 -4.89 1.70 1.49
N ALA A 70 -5.85 2.04 2.34
CA ALA A 70 -6.77 1.06 2.91
C ALA A 70 -7.94 0.88 1.94
N LEU A 71 -8.15 -0.33 1.46
CA LEU A 71 -9.21 -0.67 0.52
C LEU A 71 -10.05 -1.82 1.06
N ASP A 72 -11.35 -1.76 0.77
CA ASP A 72 -12.29 -2.81 1.14
C ASP A 72 -12.67 -3.64 -0.08
N ASP A 73 -12.76 -4.94 0.12
CA ASP A 73 -13.29 -5.88 -0.85
C ASP A 73 -14.31 -6.79 -0.16
N ASP A 74 -15.58 -6.57 -0.46
CA ASP A 74 -16.69 -7.39 0.01
C ASP A 74 -16.72 -7.61 1.54
N GLY A 75 -16.40 -6.55 2.29
CA GLY A 75 -16.34 -6.56 3.76
C GLY A 75 -14.97 -6.86 4.35
N ASP A 76 -14.04 -7.35 3.56
CA ASP A 76 -12.65 -7.53 3.96
C ASP A 76 -11.83 -6.29 3.66
N LYS A 77 -10.98 -5.92 4.60
CA LYS A 77 -10.15 -4.73 4.49
C LYS A 77 -8.69 -5.11 4.25
N TYR A 78 -8.06 -4.40 3.34
CA TYR A 78 -6.67 -4.60 2.96
C TYR A 78 -5.88 -3.30 3.00
N LEU A 79 -4.61 -3.40 3.32
CA LEU A 79 -3.65 -2.34 3.09
C LEU A 79 -2.95 -2.63 1.76
N VAL A 80 -3.13 -1.73 0.80
CA VAL A 80 -2.70 -1.94 -0.58
C VAL A 80 -1.69 -0.89 -1.00
N GLY A 81 -0.64 -1.32 -1.65
CA GLY A 81 0.37 -0.45 -2.19
C GLY A 81 1.02 -1.02 -3.43
N HIS A 82 1.86 -0.22 -4.04
CA HIS A 82 2.68 -0.66 -5.15
C HIS A 82 4.05 -0.03 -5.09
N LEU A 83 4.99 -0.66 -5.76
CA LEU A 83 6.33 -0.12 -5.91
C LEU A 83 6.90 -0.60 -7.25
N CYS A 84 7.95 0.07 -7.66
CA CYS A 84 8.68 -0.30 -8.86
C CYS A 84 10.17 -0.41 -8.57
N GLU A 85 10.89 -1.15 -9.40
CA GLU A 85 12.33 -1.20 -9.31
C GLU A 85 12.94 0.17 -9.57
N THR A 86 13.86 0.61 -8.72
CA THR A 86 14.44 1.96 -8.76
C THR A 86 15.07 2.32 -10.10
N GLN A 87 15.71 1.35 -10.76
CA GLN A 87 16.40 1.59 -12.04
C GLN A 87 15.57 1.20 -13.26
N ASP A 88 14.43 0.56 -13.07
CA ASP A 88 13.59 0.06 -14.15
C ASP A 88 12.10 0.11 -13.78
N CYS A 89 11.67 1.25 -13.27
CA CYS A 89 10.33 1.46 -12.74
C CYS A 89 9.23 1.20 -13.78
N TYR A 90 9.48 1.51 -15.03
CA TYR A 90 8.49 1.31 -16.08
C TYR A 90 8.24 -0.18 -16.38
N ASN A 91 9.30 -1.00 -16.38
CA ASN A 91 9.24 -2.39 -16.80
C ASN A 91 9.06 -3.39 -15.65
N GLN A 92 9.31 -2.97 -14.40
CA GLN A 92 9.32 -3.83 -13.23
C GLN A 92 8.45 -3.22 -12.14
N ARG A 93 7.27 -3.80 -11.91
CA ARG A 93 6.29 -3.27 -10.96
C ARG A 93 5.76 -4.38 -10.07
N LEU A 94 5.39 -4.01 -8.85
CA LEU A 94 4.80 -4.93 -7.88
C LEU A 94 3.61 -4.25 -7.20
N TYR A 95 2.47 -4.92 -7.18
CA TYR A 95 1.26 -4.50 -6.48
C TYR A 95 1.05 -5.46 -5.32
N VAL A 96 0.87 -4.93 -4.11
CA VAL A 96 0.84 -5.73 -2.88
C VAL A 96 -0.40 -5.42 -2.06
N ALA A 97 -1.03 -6.45 -1.53
CA ALA A 97 -2.10 -6.34 -0.55
C ALA A 97 -1.73 -7.12 0.71
N PHE A 98 -1.80 -6.46 1.85
CA PHE A 98 -1.76 -7.12 3.15
C PHE A 98 -3.15 -7.18 3.74
N THR A 99 -3.50 -8.29 4.36
CA THR A 99 -4.73 -8.36 5.14
C THR A 99 -4.67 -7.37 6.31
N TRP A 100 -5.81 -6.87 6.74
CA TRP A 100 -5.86 -5.86 7.80
C TRP A 100 -5.32 -6.37 9.13
N ASP A 101 -5.43 -7.66 9.39
CA ASP A 101 -4.84 -8.32 10.55
C ASP A 101 -3.33 -8.56 10.43
N LYS A 102 -2.74 -8.26 9.27
CA LYS A 102 -1.31 -8.39 8.95
C LYS A 102 -0.81 -9.84 8.90
N ASP A 103 -1.69 -10.82 8.82
CA ASP A 103 -1.33 -12.23 8.80
C ASP A 103 -0.90 -12.71 7.42
N ASP A 104 -1.51 -12.18 6.37
CA ASP A 104 -1.30 -12.64 5.01
C ASP A 104 -0.91 -11.50 4.07
N ALA A 105 -0.11 -11.85 3.08
CA ALA A 105 0.29 -10.95 2.00
C ALA A 105 0.04 -11.61 0.64
N TYR A 106 -0.33 -10.80 -0.33
CA TYR A 106 -0.55 -11.19 -1.71
C TYR A 106 0.07 -10.17 -2.64
N ALA A 107 0.52 -10.60 -3.80
CA ALA A 107 1.10 -9.65 -4.73
C ALA A 107 0.84 -10.03 -6.20
N LEU A 108 0.89 -9.01 -7.02
CA LEU A 108 0.93 -9.12 -8.48
C LEU A 108 2.25 -8.55 -8.96
N TYR A 109 3.11 -9.41 -9.49
CA TYR A 109 4.37 -9.00 -10.08
C TYR A 109 4.22 -8.83 -11.58
N VAL A 110 4.50 -7.63 -12.07
CA VAL A 110 4.31 -7.21 -13.45
C VAL A 110 5.65 -6.93 -14.11
N GLN A 111 5.93 -7.63 -15.20
CA GLN A 111 7.16 -7.46 -15.96
C GLN A 111 6.82 -7.11 -17.41
N LEU A 112 7.43 -6.05 -17.91
CA LEU A 112 7.38 -5.69 -19.31
C LEU A 112 8.71 -6.07 -19.99
N PRO A 113 8.68 -6.43 -21.28
CA PRO A 113 9.91 -6.67 -22.02
C PRO A 113 10.74 -5.39 -22.12
N ALA A 114 12.05 -5.52 -22.00
CA ALA A 114 12.96 -4.42 -22.17
C ALA A 114 12.87 -3.86 -23.60
N GLY A 115 12.87 -2.54 -23.72
CA GLY A 115 12.83 -1.89 -25.02
C GLY A 115 11.49 -1.92 -25.74
N LEU A 116 10.39 -2.08 -24.99
CA LEU A 116 9.05 -2.02 -25.58
C LEU A 116 8.85 -0.65 -26.26
N PRO A 117 8.50 -0.63 -27.56
CA PRO A 117 8.26 0.64 -28.26
C PRO A 117 7.10 1.43 -27.64
N ALA A 118 7.20 2.76 -27.68
CA ALA A 118 6.21 3.64 -27.08
C ALA A 118 4.81 3.52 -27.69
N ASP A 119 4.70 3.02 -28.91
CA ASP A 119 3.43 2.77 -29.61
C ASP A 119 2.80 1.43 -29.24
N LYS A 120 3.46 0.63 -28.39
CA LYS A 120 2.96 -0.66 -27.94
C LYS A 120 2.32 -0.53 -26.57
N SER A 121 1.14 -1.13 -26.45
CA SER A 121 0.39 -1.17 -25.20
C SER A 121 1.06 -2.08 -24.17
N PRO A 122 1.45 -1.59 -22.99
CA PRO A 122 2.03 -2.43 -21.94
C PRO A 122 1.15 -3.64 -21.59
N SER A 123 -0.15 -3.45 -21.52
CA SER A 123 -1.10 -4.51 -21.18
C SER A 123 -1.05 -5.72 -22.10
N ASN A 124 -0.67 -5.54 -23.34
CA ASN A 124 -0.60 -6.62 -24.33
C ASN A 124 0.73 -7.37 -24.32
N HIS A 125 1.72 -6.88 -23.60
CA HIS A 125 3.08 -7.42 -23.61
C HIS A 125 3.59 -7.80 -22.23
N ALA A 126 2.84 -7.49 -21.18
CA ALA A 126 3.23 -7.76 -19.81
C ALA A 126 3.13 -9.23 -19.45
N THR A 127 4.07 -9.71 -18.63
CA THR A 127 3.98 -10.95 -17.90
C THR A 127 3.47 -10.66 -16.51
N LEU A 128 2.37 -11.29 -16.12
CA LEU A 128 1.76 -11.18 -14.81
C LEU A 128 2.03 -12.44 -14.00
N ARG A 129 2.52 -12.27 -12.78
CA ARG A 129 2.75 -13.37 -11.85
C ARG A 129 2.09 -13.08 -10.52
N TRP A 130 1.21 -13.97 -10.09
CA TRP A 130 0.57 -13.89 -8.79
C TRP A 130 1.43 -14.53 -7.72
N LEU A 131 1.54 -13.85 -6.57
CA LEU A 131 2.30 -14.34 -5.42
C LEU A 131 1.36 -14.51 -4.24
N GLY A 132 1.54 -15.58 -3.48
CA GLY A 132 0.77 -15.84 -2.26
C GLY A 132 -0.59 -16.51 -2.49
N ASP A 133 -0.88 -16.93 -3.69
CA ASP A 133 -2.13 -17.61 -4.07
C ASP A 133 -3.40 -16.82 -3.68
N PRO A 134 -3.56 -15.57 -4.17
CA PRO A 134 -4.70 -14.74 -3.83
C PRO A 134 -6.00 -15.30 -4.41
N ASP A 135 -7.11 -15.07 -3.71
CA ASP A 135 -8.44 -15.36 -4.24
C ASP A 135 -8.86 -14.36 -5.33
N ASP A 136 -10.03 -14.59 -5.93
CA ASP A 136 -10.52 -13.76 -7.02
C ASP A 136 -10.78 -12.32 -6.62
N GLY A 137 -11.20 -12.08 -5.38
CA GLY A 137 -11.42 -10.75 -4.85
C GLY A 137 -10.12 -9.95 -4.75
N VAL A 138 -9.08 -10.54 -4.19
CA VAL A 138 -7.75 -9.90 -4.09
C VAL A 138 -7.15 -9.69 -5.47
N LYS A 139 -7.30 -10.67 -6.37
CA LYS A 139 -6.84 -10.50 -7.76
C LYS A 139 -7.49 -9.30 -8.43
N THR A 140 -8.80 -9.17 -8.32
CA THR A 140 -9.53 -8.02 -8.86
C THR A 140 -9.04 -6.72 -8.26
N LEU A 141 -8.85 -6.69 -6.94
CA LEU A 141 -8.37 -5.51 -6.24
C LEU A 141 -7.00 -5.05 -6.76
N LEU A 142 -6.06 -5.97 -6.92
CA LEU A 142 -4.72 -5.65 -7.41
C LEU A 142 -4.70 -5.33 -8.91
N GLU A 143 -5.52 -5.99 -9.70
CA GLU A 143 -5.67 -5.65 -11.11
C GLU A 143 -6.25 -4.25 -11.33
N GLU A 144 -7.19 -3.84 -10.50
CA GLU A 144 -7.75 -2.48 -10.56
C GLU A 144 -6.67 -1.43 -10.26
N GLN A 145 -5.77 -1.70 -9.34
CA GLN A 145 -4.63 -0.84 -9.08
C GLN A 145 -3.72 -0.72 -10.30
N LEU A 146 -3.41 -1.83 -10.94
CA LEU A 146 -2.60 -1.84 -12.16
C LEU A 146 -3.28 -1.08 -13.29
N LYS A 147 -4.57 -1.30 -13.51
CA LYS A 147 -5.36 -0.66 -14.56
C LYS A 147 -5.61 0.82 -14.31
N SER A 148 -5.39 1.30 -13.10
CA SER A 148 -5.46 2.73 -12.80
C SER A 148 -4.29 3.54 -13.36
N ASP A 149 -3.22 2.88 -13.78
CA ASP A 149 -2.13 3.54 -14.48
C ASP A 149 -2.60 3.97 -15.88
N PRO A 150 -2.58 5.29 -16.18
CA PRO A 150 -3.05 5.78 -17.47
C PRO A 150 -2.21 5.28 -18.65
N ASN A 151 -1.01 4.82 -18.41
CA ASN A 151 -0.09 4.30 -19.44
C ASN A 151 -0.16 2.78 -19.62
N TRP A 152 -1.09 2.11 -18.93
CA TRP A 152 -1.19 0.66 -18.99
C TRP A 152 -1.75 0.14 -20.32
N TYR A 153 -2.66 0.87 -20.95
CA TYR A 153 -3.32 0.50 -22.21
C TYR A 153 -2.67 1.09 -23.45
#